data_95070a98d742627f447e7732fb5a09ba
#
_entry.id   95070a98d742627f447e7732fb5a09ba
#
_cell.length_a   1.000
_cell.length_b   1.000
_cell.length_c   1.000
_cell.angle_alpha   90.00
_cell.angle_beta   90.00
_cell.angle_gamma   90.00
#
_symmetry.space_group_name_H-M   'P 1'
#
loop_
_entity.id
_entity.type
_entity.pdbx_description
1 polymer ?
#
loop_
_entity_poly.entity_id
_entity_poly.type
_entity_poly.pdbx_seq_one_letter_code
_entity_poly.pdbx_strand_id
1 'polypeptide(L)'
;FILVDRDPALVARAREEGLSAEHMDYTDDDALRAAGIGAHIEGVFCLLGEDSENVFLAISARALAPGLRIVAVCQAPEAAPKLLAAGADKVVDPYEISGARVHELIERPEVVELMEQTVFGLQDLNIAEVTIPEGSWLHGVRLSELRRHMVQNVILLGVVDLERGKDLIFSTR
;
A
#
# COMPACT_ATOMS: atom_id res chain seq x y z
N PHE A 1 -2.88 10.33 8.91
CA PHE A 1 -1.59 9.73 9.29
C PHE A 1 -0.77 10.72 10.11
N ILE A 2 0.20 10.22 10.85
CA ILE A 2 1.21 11.00 11.58
C ILE A 2 2.59 10.51 11.16
N LEU A 3 3.51 11.44 10.94
CA LEU A 3 4.92 11.16 10.72
C LEU A 3 5.65 11.11 12.07
N VAL A 4 6.56 10.17 12.17
CA VAL A 4 7.39 10.01 13.38
C VAL A 4 8.84 9.90 12.97
N ASP A 5 9.70 10.67 13.60
CA ASP A 5 11.15 10.59 13.38
C ASP A 5 11.91 10.89 14.68
N ARG A 6 13.13 10.34 14.80
CA ARG A 6 14.07 10.65 15.89
C ARG A 6 14.83 11.95 15.67
N ASP A 7 14.89 12.44 14.42
CA ASP A 7 15.55 13.70 14.10
C ASP A 7 14.56 14.87 14.27
N PRO A 8 14.77 15.72 15.28
CA PRO A 8 13.90 16.87 15.49
C PRO A 8 13.92 17.87 14.33
N ALA A 9 15.00 17.91 13.53
CA ALA A 9 15.07 18.79 12.37
C ALA A 9 14.15 18.30 11.23
N LEU A 10 14.07 16.98 11.01
CA LEU A 10 13.13 16.39 10.04
C LEU A 10 11.69 16.59 10.49
N VAL A 11 11.41 16.43 11.79
CA VAL A 11 10.08 16.68 12.35
C VAL A 11 9.68 18.14 12.18
N ALA A 12 10.59 19.08 12.44
CA ALA A 12 10.34 20.51 12.28
C ALA A 12 10.02 20.84 10.83
N ARG A 13 10.81 20.33 9.88
CA ARG A 13 10.58 20.51 8.43
C ARG A 13 9.23 19.95 7.99
N ALA A 14 8.87 18.75 8.43
CA ALA A 14 7.57 18.15 8.10
C ALA A 14 6.41 19.03 8.58
N ARG A 15 6.53 19.61 9.79
CA ARG A 15 5.52 20.54 10.33
C ARG A 15 5.44 21.85 9.55
N GLU A 16 6.57 22.37 9.09
CA GLU A 16 6.61 23.56 8.22
C GLU A 16 5.90 23.30 6.88
N GLU A 17 5.97 22.06 6.36
CA GLU A 17 5.25 21.61 5.18
C GLU A 17 3.75 21.32 5.45
N GLY A 18 3.27 21.54 6.66
CA GLY A 18 1.86 21.34 7.06
C GLY A 18 1.49 19.90 7.41
N LEU A 19 2.48 19.03 7.59
CA LEU A 19 2.25 17.64 7.93
C LEU A 19 2.16 17.47 9.47
N SER A 20 1.33 16.52 9.92
CA SER A 20 1.33 16.10 11.31
C SER A 20 2.56 15.26 11.57
N ALA A 21 3.45 15.72 12.45
CA ALA A 21 4.71 15.05 12.75
C ALA A 21 5.06 15.13 14.23
N GLU A 22 5.63 14.07 14.78
CA GLU A 22 6.07 13.97 16.16
C GLU A 22 7.52 13.49 16.26
N HIS A 23 8.24 14.10 17.18
CA HIS A 23 9.57 13.62 17.57
C HIS A 23 9.40 12.46 18.54
N MET A 24 9.87 11.28 18.16
CA MET A 24 9.70 10.07 18.96
C MET A 24 10.87 9.10 18.69
N ASP A 25 11.31 8.44 19.73
CA ASP A 25 12.19 7.28 19.60
C ASP A 25 11.34 6.03 19.32
N TYR A 26 11.34 5.60 18.06
CA TYR A 26 10.62 4.40 17.62
C TYR A 26 11.26 3.09 18.10
N THR A 27 12.37 3.15 18.83
CA THR A 27 12.97 1.97 19.48
C THR A 27 12.40 1.74 20.88
N ASP A 28 11.64 2.69 21.40
CA ASP A 28 10.98 2.60 22.71
C ASP A 28 9.52 2.09 22.53
N ASP A 29 9.23 0.93 23.08
CA ASP A 29 7.91 0.31 23.04
C ASP A 29 6.83 1.16 23.71
N ASP A 30 7.16 1.91 24.77
CA ASP A 30 6.20 2.78 25.44
C ASP A 30 5.87 4.01 24.60
N ALA A 31 6.85 4.53 23.86
CA ALA A 31 6.62 5.59 22.88
C ALA A 31 5.73 5.09 21.72
N LEU A 32 5.97 3.87 21.21
CA LEU A 32 5.12 3.25 20.20
C LEU A 32 3.66 3.03 20.66
N ARG A 33 3.47 2.61 21.93
CA ARG A 33 2.13 2.50 22.53
C ARG A 33 1.47 3.88 22.69
N ALA A 34 2.22 4.88 23.11
CA ALA A 34 1.72 6.25 23.26
C ALA A 34 1.30 6.85 21.92
N ALA A 35 2.00 6.50 20.82
CA ALA A 35 1.60 6.84 19.46
C ALA A 35 0.35 6.11 18.97
N GLY A 36 -0.14 5.09 19.71
CA GLY A 36 -1.40 4.40 19.46
C GLY A 36 -1.29 3.01 18.84
N ILE A 37 -0.08 2.45 18.74
CA ILE A 37 0.10 1.06 18.30
C ILE A 37 -0.55 0.12 19.32
N GLY A 38 -1.40 -0.78 18.82
CA GLY A 38 -2.19 -1.68 19.66
C GLY A 38 -3.49 -1.09 20.21
N ALA A 39 -3.80 0.19 19.92
CA ALA A 39 -5.03 0.84 20.35
C ALA A 39 -5.94 1.25 19.17
N HIS A 40 -5.56 2.27 18.41
CA HIS A 40 -6.42 2.87 17.39
C HIS A 40 -5.74 3.01 16.01
N ILE A 41 -4.46 2.64 15.90
CA ILE A 41 -3.73 2.68 14.62
C ILE A 41 -4.01 1.38 13.85
N GLU A 42 -4.39 1.52 12.58
CA GLU A 42 -4.69 0.41 11.69
C GLU A 42 -3.47 -0.11 10.92
N GLY A 43 -2.41 0.70 10.81
CA GLY A 43 -1.20 0.31 10.08
C GLY A 43 0.01 1.18 10.41
N VAL A 44 1.18 0.59 10.19
CA VAL A 44 2.48 1.24 10.30
C VAL A 44 3.25 1.09 9.00
N PHE A 45 3.89 2.19 8.59
CA PHE A 45 4.82 2.23 7.46
C PHE A 45 6.23 2.40 8.00
N CYS A 46 7.08 1.38 7.83
CA CYS A 46 8.50 1.41 8.19
C CYS A 46 9.28 1.97 7.00
N LEU A 47 9.59 3.27 7.03
CA LEU A 47 10.20 4.02 5.94
C LEU A 47 11.56 4.63 6.33
N LEU A 48 12.25 4.00 7.28
CA LEU A 48 13.55 4.45 7.76
C LEU A 48 14.64 4.22 6.73
N GLY A 49 15.72 4.98 6.81
CA GLY A 49 16.83 4.91 5.85
C GLY A 49 17.66 3.63 5.92
N GLU A 50 17.59 2.90 7.04
CA GLU A 50 18.37 1.68 7.26
C GLU A 50 17.46 0.47 7.41
N ASP A 51 17.77 -0.60 6.67
CA ASP A 51 16.99 -1.85 6.70
C ASP A 51 16.92 -2.48 8.09
N SER A 52 18.01 -2.40 8.86
CA SER A 52 18.06 -2.91 10.23
C SER A 52 17.08 -2.20 11.17
N GLU A 53 16.88 -0.90 10.99
CA GLU A 53 15.90 -0.12 11.74
C GLU A 53 14.48 -0.46 11.35
N ASN A 54 14.21 -0.64 10.05
CA ASN A 54 12.92 -1.10 9.56
C ASN A 54 12.56 -2.50 10.07
N VAL A 55 13.54 -3.42 10.13
CA VAL A 55 13.37 -4.76 10.73
C VAL A 55 13.04 -4.65 12.21
N PHE A 56 13.78 -3.81 12.97
CA PHE A 56 13.53 -3.62 14.39
C PHE A 56 12.11 -3.07 14.64
N LEU A 57 11.73 -2.02 13.91
CA LEU A 57 10.41 -1.40 14.04
C LEU A 57 9.29 -2.40 13.67
N ALA A 58 9.47 -3.21 12.63
CA ALA A 58 8.50 -4.23 12.24
C ALA A 58 8.31 -5.29 13.35
N ILE A 59 9.40 -5.75 13.97
CA ILE A 59 9.34 -6.71 15.11
C ILE A 59 8.59 -6.08 16.28
N SER A 60 8.96 -4.86 16.69
CA SER A 60 8.32 -4.19 17.82
C SER A 60 6.84 -3.93 17.58
N ALA A 61 6.50 -3.40 16.41
CA ALA A 61 5.11 -3.14 16.03
C ALA A 61 4.26 -4.43 16.02
N ARG A 62 4.79 -5.52 15.46
CA ARG A 62 4.10 -6.82 15.41
C ARG A 62 3.95 -7.43 16.81
N ALA A 63 4.95 -7.30 17.67
CA ALA A 63 4.90 -7.77 19.06
C ALA A 63 3.85 -7.00 19.89
N LEU A 64 3.74 -5.69 19.67
CA LEU A 64 2.77 -4.83 20.36
C LEU A 64 1.35 -5.01 19.84
N ALA A 65 1.18 -5.26 18.55
CA ALA A 65 -0.12 -5.38 17.91
C ALA A 65 -0.10 -6.50 16.82
N PRO A 66 -0.44 -7.75 17.18
CA PRO A 66 -0.38 -8.88 16.24
C PRO A 66 -1.23 -8.73 14.98
N GLY A 67 -2.33 -7.98 15.03
CA GLY A 67 -3.22 -7.74 13.88
C GLY A 67 -2.93 -6.46 13.10
N LEU A 68 -1.88 -5.72 13.45
CA LEU A 68 -1.54 -4.46 12.79
C LEU A 68 -1.05 -4.69 11.36
N ARG A 69 -1.48 -3.86 10.43
CA ARG A 69 -0.93 -3.87 9.06
C ARG A 69 0.43 -3.17 9.03
N ILE A 70 1.46 -3.89 8.63
CA ILE A 70 2.83 -3.39 8.57
C ILE A 70 3.34 -3.44 7.14
N VAL A 71 3.70 -2.27 6.60
CA VAL A 71 4.34 -2.14 5.29
C VAL A 71 5.73 -1.57 5.51
N ALA A 72 6.75 -2.21 4.96
CA ALA A 72 8.13 -1.78 5.09
C ALA A 72 8.76 -1.51 3.73
N VAL A 73 9.66 -0.54 3.67
CA VAL A 73 10.53 -0.30 2.53
C VAL A 73 11.88 -0.98 2.79
N CYS A 74 12.44 -1.66 1.79
CA CYS A 74 13.81 -2.14 1.84
C CYS A 74 14.73 -1.28 0.97
N GLN A 75 15.97 -1.10 1.42
CA GLN A 75 17.03 -0.42 0.68
C GLN A 75 17.83 -1.44 -0.16
N ALA A 76 17.94 -2.67 0.34
CA ALA A 76 18.61 -3.76 -0.36
C ALA A 76 17.65 -4.94 -0.55
N PRO A 77 17.62 -5.59 -1.74
CA PRO A 77 16.72 -6.72 -2.00
C PRO A 77 16.85 -7.87 -1.00
N GLU A 78 18.05 -8.07 -0.43
CA GLU A 78 18.36 -9.11 0.55
C GLU A 78 17.70 -8.84 1.92
N ALA A 79 17.23 -7.62 2.17
CA ALA A 79 16.51 -7.28 3.38
C ALA A 79 15.02 -7.67 3.32
N ALA A 80 14.43 -7.78 2.13
CA ALA A 80 13.01 -8.07 1.95
C ALA A 80 12.57 -9.36 2.69
N PRO A 81 13.24 -10.53 2.56
CA PRO A 81 12.83 -11.72 3.31
C PRO A 81 12.98 -11.55 4.83
N LYS A 82 13.91 -10.72 5.30
CA LYS A 82 14.10 -10.45 6.72
C LYS A 82 12.97 -9.57 7.27
N LEU A 83 12.54 -8.57 6.51
CA LEU A 83 11.40 -7.72 6.86
C LEU A 83 10.09 -8.52 6.92
N LEU A 84 9.86 -9.43 5.98
CA LEU A 84 8.71 -10.34 6.04
C LEU A 84 8.78 -11.26 7.27
N ALA A 85 9.95 -11.83 7.56
CA ALA A 85 10.17 -12.64 8.76
C ALA A 85 10.01 -11.84 10.07
N ALA A 86 10.33 -10.55 10.04
CA ALA A 86 10.12 -9.62 11.16
C ALA A 86 8.65 -9.27 11.40
N GLY A 87 7.75 -9.66 10.51
CA GLY A 87 6.31 -9.45 10.66
C GLY A 87 5.72 -8.38 9.74
N ALA A 88 6.47 -7.86 8.76
CA ALA A 88 5.88 -7.01 7.72
C ALA A 88 4.89 -7.83 6.86
N ASP A 89 3.71 -7.27 6.61
CA ASP A 89 2.71 -7.87 5.71
C ASP A 89 3.08 -7.65 4.25
N LYS A 90 3.78 -6.55 3.97
CA LYS A 90 4.27 -6.23 2.64
C LYS A 90 5.61 -5.50 2.73
N VAL A 91 6.49 -5.85 1.80
CA VAL A 91 7.76 -5.12 1.59
C VAL A 91 7.73 -4.47 0.21
N VAL A 92 8.20 -3.25 0.14
CA VAL A 92 8.33 -2.44 -1.06
C VAL A 92 9.81 -2.23 -1.33
N ASP A 93 10.27 -2.64 -2.51
CA ASP A 93 11.59 -2.32 -3.03
C ASP A 93 11.47 -1.17 -4.04
N PRO A 94 11.90 0.05 -3.71
CA PRO A 94 11.79 1.20 -4.59
C PRO A 94 12.65 1.07 -5.85
N TYR A 95 13.78 0.36 -5.75
CA TYR A 95 14.70 0.20 -6.88
C TYR A 95 14.16 -0.80 -7.90
N GLU A 96 13.54 -1.90 -7.43
CA GLU A 96 12.86 -2.86 -8.30
C GLU A 96 11.70 -2.17 -9.06
N ILE A 97 10.86 -1.43 -8.33
CA ILE A 97 9.74 -0.70 -8.92
C ILE A 97 10.25 0.33 -9.93
N SER A 98 11.27 1.11 -9.56
CA SER A 98 11.84 2.13 -10.44
C SER A 98 12.51 1.53 -11.66
N GLY A 99 13.24 0.42 -11.49
CA GLY A 99 13.87 -0.30 -12.59
C GLY A 99 12.86 -0.85 -13.59
N ALA A 100 11.80 -1.49 -13.10
CA ALA A 100 10.69 -1.96 -13.94
C ALA A 100 10.03 -0.79 -14.68
N ARG A 101 9.84 0.35 -14.00
CA ARG A 101 9.24 1.54 -14.60
C ARG A 101 10.10 2.14 -15.72
N VAL A 102 11.41 2.23 -15.51
CA VAL A 102 12.35 2.71 -16.54
C VAL A 102 12.33 1.79 -17.75
N HIS A 103 12.29 0.47 -17.55
CA HIS A 103 12.17 -0.49 -18.64
C HIS A 103 10.87 -0.28 -19.45
N GLU A 104 9.74 -0.14 -18.78
CA GLU A 104 8.45 0.11 -19.43
C GLU A 104 8.43 1.44 -20.21
N LEU A 105 9.04 2.49 -19.68
CA LEU A 105 9.17 3.79 -20.37
C LEU A 105 9.95 3.69 -21.68
N ILE A 106 10.92 2.78 -21.77
CA ILE A 106 11.69 2.55 -22.99
C ILE A 106 10.91 1.68 -23.97
N GLU A 107 10.31 0.59 -23.49
CA GLU A 107 9.65 -0.40 -24.32
C GLU A 107 8.23 0.02 -24.77
N ARG A 108 7.50 0.75 -23.92
CA ARG A 108 6.07 1.08 -24.10
C ARG A 108 5.71 2.46 -23.56
N PRO A 109 6.33 3.55 -24.04
CA PRO A 109 6.14 4.89 -23.48
C PRO A 109 4.67 5.34 -23.47
N GLU A 110 3.91 5.04 -24.53
CA GLU A 110 2.50 5.44 -24.64
C GLU A 110 1.60 4.73 -23.63
N VAL A 111 1.91 3.46 -23.30
CA VAL A 111 1.16 2.70 -22.29
C VAL A 111 1.44 3.27 -20.89
N VAL A 112 2.68 3.64 -20.64
CA VAL A 112 3.09 4.27 -19.38
C VAL A 112 2.41 5.62 -19.21
N GLU A 113 2.41 6.45 -20.24
CA GLU A 113 1.74 7.76 -20.22
C GLU A 113 0.22 7.62 -19.98
N LEU A 114 -0.42 6.65 -20.64
CA LEU A 114 -1.83 6.35 -20.41
C LEU A 114 -2.09 5.92 -18.96
N MET A 115 -1.25 5.06 -18.39
CA MET A 115 -1.39 4.62 -16.99
C MET A 115 -1.16 5.76 -16.00
N GLU A 116 -0.20 6.64 -16.27
CA GLU A 116 0.03 7.82 -15.42
C GLU A 116 -1.17 8.77 -15.43
N GLN A 117 -1.75 8.99 -16.60
CA GLN A 117 -2.94 9.81 -16.72
C GLN A 117 -4.18 9.19 -16.06
N THR A 118 -4.30 7.85 -16.09
CA THR A 118 -5.46 7.13 -15.53
C THR A 118 -5.34 6.80 -14.06
N VAL A 119 -4.19 6.34 -13.59
CA VAL A 119 -3.99 5.86 -12.21
C VAL A 119 -3.55 6.97 -11.26
N PHE A 120 -2.70 7.88 -11.74
CA PHE A 120 -2.09 8.95 -10.95
C PHE A 120 -2.50 10.35 -11.41
N GLY A 121 -3.16 10.46 -12.56
CA GLY A 121 -3.56 11.74 -13.13
C GLY A 121 -4.86 12.30 -12.56
N LEU A 122 -4.96 13.62 -12.59
CA LEU A 122 -6.15 14.39 -12.19
C LEU A 122 -7.25 14.39 -13.27
N GLN A 123 -7.21 13.49 -14.25
CA GLN A 123 -8.18 13.45 -15.34
C GLN A 123 -9.25 12.38 -15.10
N ASP A 124 -10.39 12.55 -15.77
CA ASP A 124 -11.71 11.93 -15.62
C ASP A 124 -11.81 10.39 -15.60
N LEU A 125 -10.71 9.64 -15.47
CA LEU A 125 -10.67 8.21 -15.34
C LEU A 125 -10.32 7.82 -13.90
N ASN A 126 -11.33 7.34 -13.16
CA ASN A 126 -11.14 6.81 -11.82
C ASN A 126 -11.18 5.29 -11.85
N ILE A 127 -10.13 4.66 -11.29
CA ILE A 127 -10.17 3.24 -10.97
C ILE A 127 -10.76 3.07 -9.59
N ALA A 128 -11.88 2.37 -9.51
CA ALA A 128 -12.56 2.09 -8.25
C ALA A 128 -12.72 0.58 -8.04
N GLU A 129 -12.50 0.15 -6.83
CA GLU A 129 -12.84 -1.19 -6.38
C GLU A 129 -14.21 -1.15 -5.69
N VAL A 130 -15.09 -2.06 -6.11
CA VAL A 130 -16.43 -2.18 -5.55
C VAL A 130 -16.59 -3.57 -4.98
N THR A 131 -16.74 -3.66 -3.66
CA THR A 131 -17.09 -4.91 -2.99
C THR A 131 -18.57 -5.19 -3.16
N ILE A 132 -18.92 -6.37 -3.68
CA ILE A 132 -20.29 -6.83 -3.83
C ILE A 132 -20.67 -7.63 -2.58
N PRO A 133 -21.56 -7.11 -1.71
CA PRO A 133 -21.97 -7.83 -0.52
C PRO A 133 -22.88 -9.01 -0.86
N GLU A 134 -22.89 -10.01 0.03
CA GLU A 134 -23.85 -11.11 -0.04
C GLU A 134 -25.28 -10.58 -0.02
N GLY A 135 -26.15 -11.17 -0.86
CA GLY A 135 -27.53 -10.73 -1.00
C GLY A 135 -27.75 -9.52 -1.92
N SER A 136 -26.68 -8.92 -2.45
CA SER A 136 -26.78 -7.94 -3.53
C SER A 136 -27.31 -8.59 -4.81
N TRP A 137 -28.04 -7.83 -5.63
CA TRP A 137 -28.52 -8.32 -6.93
C TRP A 137 -27.36 -8.64 -7.90
N LEU A 138 -26.16 -8.15 -7.65
CA LEU A 138 -24.94 -8.45 -8.39
C LEU A 138 -24.26 -9.75 -7.92
N HIS A 139 -24.61 -10.27 -6.74
CA HIS A 139 -23.99 -11.49 -6.22
C HIS A 139 -24.40 -12.71 -7.04
N GLY A 140 -23.41 -13.45 -7.53
CA GLY A 140 -23.61 -14.62 -8.38
C GLY A 140 -23.94 -14.32 -9.86
N VAL A 141 -23.99 -13.05 -10.26
CA VAL A 141 -24.21 -12.66 -11.65
C VAL A 141 -22.96 -12.97 -12.50
N ARG A 142 -23.17 -13.55 -13.68
CA ARG A 142 -22.09 -13.82 -14.61
C ARG A 142 -21.51 -12.52 -15.19
N LEU A 143 -20.18 -12.46 -15.35
CA LEU A 143 -19.49 -11.31 -15.95
C LEU A 143 -20.07 -10.88 -17.31
N SER A 144 -20.51 -11.84 -18.12
CA SER A 144 -21.16 -11.59 -19.42
C SER A 144 -22.51 -10.88 -19.30
N GLU A 145 -23.22 -11.09 -18.20
CA GLU A 145 -24.50 -10.44 -17.90
C GLU A 145 -24.27 -9.07 -17.28
N LEU A 146 -23.26 -8.94 -16.42
CA LEU A 146 -22.88 -7.68 -15.79
C LEU A 146 -22.58 -6.61 -16.85
N ARG A 147 -21.88 -6.96 -17.93
CA ARG A 147 -21.59 -6.02 -19.03
C ARG A 147 -22.84 -5.40 -19.67
N ARG A 148 -23.96 -6.09 -19.67
CA ARG A 148 -25.22 -5.58 -20.25
C ARG A 148 -25.88 -4.51 -19.37
N HIS A 149 -25.53 -4.50 -18.10
CA HIS A 149 -26.10 -3.58 -17.12
C HIS A 149 -25.14 -2.43 -16.75
N MET A 150 -23.93 -2.44 -17.30
CA MET A 150 -22.95 -1.37 -17.03
C MET A 150 -23.39 -0.07 -17.71
N VAL A 151 -23.25 1.01 -16.99
CA VAL A 151 -23.50 2.38 -17.48
C VAL A 151 -22.46 2.73 -18.56
N GLN A 152 -22.82 3.59 -19.48
CA GLN A 152 -21.87 4.16 -20.44
C GLN A 152 -20.70 4.80 -19.68
N ASN A 153 -19.49 4.63 -20.17
CA ASN A 153 -18.23 5.14 -19.57
C ASN A 153 -17.66 4.34 -18.37
N VAL A 154 -18.10 3.09 -18.17
CA VAL A 154 -17.48 2.19 -17.18
C VAL A 154 -16.83 1.01 -17.93
N ILE A 155 -15.58 0.75 -17.61
CA ILE A 155 -14.83 -0.40 -18.11
C ILE A 155 -14.52 -1.34 -16.93
N LEU A 156 -14.99 -2.57 -17.03
CA LEU A 156 -14.65 -3.61 -16.07
C LEU A 156 -13.25 -4.15 -16.40
N LEU A 157 -12.28 -3.90 -15.52
CA LEU A 157 -10.91 -4.38 -15.67
C LEU A 157 -10.77 -5.84 -15.24
N GLY A 158 -11.38 -6.21 -14.12
CA GLY A 158 -11.30 -7.57 -13.59
C GLY A 158 -12.20 -7.77 -12.38
N VAL A 159 -12.20 -8.98 -11.87
CA VAL A 159 -12.95 -9.40 -10.69
C VAL A 159 -12.06 -10.24 -9.80
N VAL A 160 -12.15 -10.04 -8.49
CA VAL A 160 -11.56 -10.93 -7.48
C VAL A 160 -12.68 -11.77 -6.89
N ASP A 161 -12.59 -13.09 -7.03
CA ASP A 161 -13.51 -14.03 -6.42
C ASP A 161 -12.92 -14.49 -5.08
N LEU A 162 -13.46 -13.98 -3.98
CA LEU A 162 -12.96 -14.25 -2.63
C LEU A 162 -13.17 -15.71 -2.18
N GLU A 163 -14.10 -16.44 -2.81
CA GLU A 163 -14.35 -17.86 -2.51
C GLU A 163 -13.37 -18.80 -3.24
N ARG A 164 -12.89 -18.37 -4.41
CA ARG A 164 -12.00 -19.17 -5.26
C ARG A 164 -10.52 -18.84 -5.14
N GLY A 165 -10.21 -17.78 -4.43
CA GLY A 165 -8.87 -17.27 -4.25
C GLY A 165 -8.84 -15.74 -4.38
N LYS A 166 -7.72 -15.12 -4.02
CA LYS A 166 -7.56 -13.66 -4.10
C LYS A 166 -6.94 -13.19 -5.42
N ASP A 167 -6.93 -14.04 -6.44
CA ASP A 167 -6.32 -13.70 -7.72
C ASP A 167 -7.28 -12.86 -8.56
N LEU A 168 -6.73 -11.80 -9.16
CA LEU A 168 -7.47 -10.93 -10.06
C LEU A 168 -7.74 -11.67 -11.39
N ILE A 169 -9.00 -11.92 -11.67
CA ILE A 169 -9.45 -12.48 -12.94
C ILE A 169 -9.72 -11.34 -13.90
N PHE A 170 -8.85 -11.15 -14.88
CA PHE A 170 -9.05 -10.12 -15.90
C PHE A 170 -10.26 -10.42 -16.78
N SER A 171 -10.99 -9.37 -17.12
CA SER A 171 -12.12 -9.45 -18.05
C SER A 171 -11.60 -9.65 -19.48
N THR A 172 -11.24 -10.89 -19.82
CA THR A 172 -11.00 -11.26 -21.22
C THR A 172 -12.33 -11.53 -21.88
N ARG A 173 -12.60 -10.84 -22.99
CA ARG A 173 -13.75 -10.83 -23.93
C ARG A 173 -14.95 -11.70 -23.62
#